data_ed2729eb478779f104fdbc042a5f6d78
#
_entry.id   ed2729eb478779f104fdbc042a5f6d78
#
_cell.length_a   1.000
_cell.length_b   1.000
_cell.length_c   1.000
_cell.angle_alpha   90.00
_cell.angle_beta   90.00
_cell.angle_gamma   90.00
#
_symmetry.space_group_name_H-M   'P 1'
#
loop_
_entity.id
_entity.type
_entity.pdbx_description
1 polymer ?
#
loop_
_entity_poly.entity_id
_entity_poly.type
_entity_poly.pdbx_seq_one_letter_code
_entity_poly.pdbx_strand_id
1 'polypeptide(L)'
;MTSSNIKAMIQCDSYKVWETVLAVEHYHTWRSDVSKTELIDEKQFIEYSPNGYSTTFTVTVVEQYKRWELDVRNSHTKGHCTLVFASKGSETEIDFTASVTAEKLSIRPIGKSVFEQTYLKKAQTQ
;
A
#
# COMPACT_ATOMS: atom_id res chain seq x y z
N MET A 1 9.07 10.31 15.37
CA MET A 1 8.25 9.88 14.23
C MET A 1 9.03 10.05 12.94
N THR A 2 9.04 9.04 12.12
CA THR A 2 9.73 9.05 10.84
C THR A 2 8.69 9.14 9.73
N SER A 3 8.93 10.02 8.77
CA SER A 3 8.03 10.20 7.64
C SER A 3 8.79 10.01 6.34
N SER A 4 8.16 9.35 5.38
CA SER A 4 8.71 9.18 4.05
C SER A 4 7.63 9.41 2.99
N ASN A 5 8.06 9.85 1.82
CA ASN A 5 7.18 10.13 0.70
C ASN A 5 7.79 9.57 -0.58
N ILE A 6 6.95 8.94 -1.37
CA ILE A 6 7.33 8.39 -2.67
C ILE A 6 6.28 8.81 -3.68
N LYS A 7 6.74 9.28 -4.84
CA LYS A 7 5.86 9.52 -5.99
C LYS A 7 6.23 8.56 -7.10
N ALA A 8 5.25 7.94 -7.69
CA ALA A 8 5.44 7.00 -8.78
C ALA A 8 4.47 7.29 -9.91
N MET A 9 4.95 7.26 -11.14
CA MET A 9 4.10 7.38 -12.32
C MET A 9 3.84 5.99 -12.88
N ILE A 10 2.57 5.60 -12.94
CA ILE A 10 2.16 4.29 -13.42
C ILE A 10 1.57 4.47 -14.81
N GLN A 11 2.06 3.71 -15.79
CA GLN A 11 1.56 3.77 -17.16
C GLN A 11 0.29 2.94 -17.31
N CYS A 12 -0.76 3.40 -16.62
CA CYS A 12 -2.04 2.74 -16.58
C CYS A 12 -3.06 3.77 -16.11
N ASP A 13 -4.31 3.65 -16.54
CA ASP A 13 -5.33 4.60 -16.13
C ASP A 13 -5.66 4.48 -14.64
N SER A 14 -6.17 5.57 -14.08
CA SER A 14 -6.41 5.64 -12.63
C SER A 14 -7.48 4.67 -12.15
N TYR A 15 -8.41 4.31 -13.00
CA TYR A 15 -9.45 3.34 -12.69
C TYR A 15 -8.82 1.97 -12.36
N LYS A 16 -7.99 1.48 -13.25
CA LYS A 16 -7.34 0.17 -13.09
C LYS A 16 -6.33 0.18 -11.95
N VAL A 17 -5.58 1.27 -11.79
CA VAL A 17 -4.62 1.40 -10.69
C VAL A 17 -5.35 1.37 -9.36
N TRP A 18 -6.43 2.12 -9.23
CA TRP A 18 -7.24 2.14 -8.01
C TRP A 18 -7.76 0.75 -7.66
N GLU A 19 -8.37 0.05 -8.64
CA GLU A 19 -8.92 -1.28 -8.42
C GLU A 19 -7.85 -2.27 -7.98
N THR A 20 -6.66 -2.19 -8.56
CA THR A 20 -5.54 -3.08 -8.22
C THR A 20 -5.05 -2.82 -6.79
N VAL A 21 -4.92 -1.56 -6.41
CA VAL A 21 -4.39 -1.19 -5.09
C VAL A 21 -5.39 -1.52 -3.99
N LEU A 22 -6.68 -1.37 -4.23
CA LEU A 22 -7.69 -1.65 -3.21
C LEU A 22 -8.07 -3.13 -3.11
N ALA A 23 -7.69 -3.95 -4.07
CA ALA A 23 -7.93 -5.39 -4.04
C ALA A 23 -6.91 -6.10 -3.13
N VAL A 24 -6.95 -5.77 -1.85
CA VAL A 24 -5.94 -6.24 -0.87
C VAL A 24 -5.94 -7.75 -0.70
N GLU A 25 -7.07 -8.42 -0.92
CA GLU A 25 -7.20 -9.87 -0.84
C GLU A 25 -6.40 -10.59 -1.93
N HIS A 26 -5.98 -9.87 -2.96
CA HIS A 26 -5.19 -10.44 -4.06
C HIS A 26 -3.71 -10.06 -4.01
N TYR A 27 -3.26 -9.35 -2.98
CA TYR A 27 -1.88 -8.89 -2.88
C TYR A 27 -0.87 -10.04 -2.94
N HIS A 28 -1.20 -11.19 -2.37
CA HIS A 28 -0.29 -12.33 -2.38
C HIS A 28 0.01 -12.86 -3.79
N THR A 29 -0.80 -12.50 -4.79
CA THR A 29 -0.61 -12.95 -6.16
C THR A 29 0.48 -12.16 -6.88
N TRP A 30 0.83 -10.98 -6.40
CA TRP A 30 1.78 -10.12 -7.10
C TRP A 30 2.77 -9.37 -6.19
N ARG A 31 2.59 -9.43 -4.88
CA ARG A 31 3.53 -8.84 -3.92
C ARG A 31 4.29 -9.96 -3.22
N SER A 32 5.61 -9.95 -3.34
CA SER A 32 6.46 -10.97 -2.71
C SER A 32 6.57 -10.80 -1.20
N ASP A 33 6.28 -9.61 -0.68
CA ASP A 33 6.33 -9.32 0.76
C ASP A 33 5.05 -9.71 1.50
N VAL A 34 4.04 -10.21 0.78
CA VAL A 34 2.77 -10.62 1.37
C VAL A 34 2.50 -12.07 1.01
N SER A 35 2.38 -12.94 2.01
CA SER A 35 2.02 -14.34 1.78
C SER A 35 0.51 -14.54 1.73
N LYS A 36 -0.23 -13.78 2.53
CA LYS A 36 -1.70 -13.78 2.47
C LYS A 36 -2.23 -12.50 3.11
N THR A 37 -3.48 -12.18 2.81
CA THR A 37 -4.22 -11.10 3.44
C THR A 37 -5.48 -11.66 4.05
N GLU A 38 -5.75 -11.32 5.30
CA GLU A 38 -6.96 -11.73 5.99
C GLU A 38 -7.89 -10.52 6.11
N LEU A 39 -9.09 -10.62 5.56
CA LEU A 39 -10.08 -9.55 5.66
C LEU A 39 -10.85 -9.72 6.97
N ILE A 40 -10.80 -8.71 7.83
CA ILE A 40 -11.54 -8.72 9.09
C ILE A 40 -12.94 -8.17 8.84
N ASP A 41 -13.03 -7.01 8.20
CA ASP A 41 -14.27 -6.41 7.76
C ASP A 41 -13.96 -5.44 6.61
N GLU A 42 -14.91 -4.60 6.23
CA GLU A 42 -14.73 -3.67 5.11
C GLU A 42 -13.71 -2.57 5.38
N LYS A 43 -13.31 -2.38 6.64
CA LYS A 43 -12.37 -1.32 7.03
C LYS A 43 -11.05 -1.84 7.57
N GLN A 44 -10.94 -3.13 7.84
CA GLN A 44 -9.75 -3.67 8.50
C GLN A 44 -9.29 -4.95 7.86
N PHE A 45 -7.99 -5.06 7.63
CA PHE A 45 -7.38 -6.27 7.10
C PHE A 45 -5.99 -6.48 7.71
N ILE A 46 -5.53 -7.71 7.63
CA ILE A 46 -4.20 -8.09 8.15
C ILE A 46 -3.39 -8.66 7.00
N GLU A 47 -2.18 -8.13 6.80
CA GLU A 47 -1.21 -8.71 5.87
C GLU A 47 -0.24 -9.58 6.64
N TYR A 48 0.06 -10.76 6.10
CA TYR A 48 1.06 -11.66 6.65
C TYR A 48 2.24 -11.74 5.70
N SER A 49 3.44 -11.54 6.23
CA SER A 49 4.67 -11.71 5.46
C SER A 49 5.00 -13.21 5.33
N PRO A 50 5.90 -13.58 4.40
CA PRO A 50 6.30 -15.00 4.24
C PRO A 50 6.85 -15.63 5.52
N ASN A 51 7.46 -14.86 6.41
CA ASN A 51 7.97 -15.36 7.69
C ASN A 51 6.96 -15.28 8.83
N GLY A 52 5.69 -15.03 8.52
CA GLY A 52 4.61 -15.06 9.51
C GLY A 52 4.36 -13.76 10.26
N TYR A 53 5.08 -12.70 9.96
CA TYR A 53 4.84 -11.40 10.58
C TYR A 53 3.50 -10.84 10.14
N SER A 54 2.71 -10.35 11.07
CA SER A 54 1.40 -9.77 10.75
C SER A 54 1.40 -8.26 10.97
N THR A 55 0.72 -7.55 10.07
CA THR A 55 0.51 -6.11 10.16
C THR A 55 -0.96 -5.83 9.93
N THR A 56 -1.56 -5.10 10.86
CA THR A 56 -2.98 -4.75 10.78
C THR A 56 -3.14 -3.36 10.17
N PHE A 57 -4.03 -3.28 9.20
CA PHE A 57 -4.36 -2.04 8.50
C PHE A 57 -5.81 -1.70 8.77
N THR A 58 -6.07 -0.44 9.13
CA THR A 58 -7.42 0.07 9.33
C THR A 58 -7.63 1.23 8.38
N VAL A 59 -8.59 1.08 7.48
CA VAL A 59 -8.91 2.13 6.50
C VAL A 59 -9.62 3.28 7.20
N THR A 60 -9.09 4.47 7.07
CA THR A 60 -9.64 5.68 7.72
C THR A 60 -10.29 6.63 6.73
N VAL A 61 -9.81 6.68 5.47
CA VAL A 61 -10.37 7.55 4.45
C VAL A 61 -10.41 6.78 3.13
N VAL A 62 -11.54 6.86 2.43
CA VAL A 62 -11.68 6.40 1.06
C VAL A 62 -12.37 7.47 0.24
N GLU A 63 -11.65 8.04 -0.73
CA GLU A 63 -12.21 8.92 -1.74
C GLU A 63 -11.94 8.25 -3.08
N GLN A 64 -12.95 7.70 -3.68
CA GLN A 64 -12.82 6.84 -4.86
C GLN A 64 -11.99 7.49 -5.96
N TYR A 65 -10.95 6.78 -6.41
CA TYR A 65 -9.99 7.20 -7.44
C TYR A 65 -9.12 8.39 -7.07
N LYS A 66 -9.17 8.84 -5.80
CA LYS A 66 -8.43 10.02 -5.36
C LYS A 66 -7.54 9.78 -4.17
N ARG A 67 -8.06 9.18 -3.10
CA ARG A 67 -7.34 9.10 -1.84
C ARG A 67 -7.72 7.86 -1.05
N TRP A 68 -6.72 7.24 -0.45
CA TRP A 68 -6.89 6.09 0.43
C TRP A 68 -5.94 6.24 1.61
N GLU A 69 -6.47 6.27 2.82
CA GLU A 69 -5.66 6.42 4.02
C GLU A 69 -5.91 5.26 4.97
N LEU A 70 -4.85 4.81 5.61
CA LEU A 70 -4.87 3.66 6.51
C LEU A 70 -4.01 3.91 7.73
N ASP A 71 -4.49 3.45 8.88
CA ASP A 71 -3.64 3.29 10.05
C ASP A 71 -2.96 1.94 9.97
N VAL A 72 -1.71 1.88 10.39
CA VAL A 72 -0.86 0.69 10.30
C VAL A 72 -0.37 0.34 11.70
N ARG A 73 -0.47 -0.93 12.07
CA ARG A 73 0.01 -1.39 13.38
C ARG A 73 0.55 -2.81 13.30
N ASN A 74 1.70 -3.01 13.91
CA ASN A 74 2.21 -4.34 14.24
C ASN A 74 2.90 -4.28 15.61
N SER A 75 3.58 -5.37 16.00
CA SER A 75 4.20 -5.44 17.32
C SER A 75 5.33 -4.43 17.53
N HIS A 76 5.86 -3.85 16.46
CA HIS A 76 7.01 -2.93 16.53
C HIS A 76 6.73 -1.55 15.96
N THR A 77 5.63 -1.38 15.24
CA THR A 77 5.40 -0.19 14.45
C THR A 77 3.96 0.27 14.57
N LYS A 78 3.80 1.58 14.64
CA LYS A 78 2.49 2.21 14.61
C LYS A 78 2.61 3.41 13.68
N GLY A 79 1.66 3.56 12.75
CA GLY A 79 1.77 4.64 11.81
C GLY A 79 0.53 4.87 10.98
N HIS A 80 0.68 5.71 9.98
CA HIS A 80 -0.40 6.10 9.08
C HIS A 80 0.16 6.21 7.66
N CYS A 81 -0.61 5.69 6.71
CA CYS A 81 -0.25 5.75 5.29
C CYS A 81 -1.31 6.52 4.53
N THR A 82 -0.89 7.36 3.59
CA THR A 82 -1.76 8.11 2.71
C THR A 82 -1.34 7.85 1.27
N LEU A 83 -2.29 7.44 0.43
CA LEU A 83 -2.08 7.30 -0.99
C LEU A 83 -3.00 8.28 -1.71
N VAL A 84 -2.42 9.16 -2.52
CA VAL A 84 -3.16 10.11 -3.34
C VAL A 84 -2.94 9.73 -4.81
N PHE A 85 -4.04 9.59 -5.54
CA PHE A 85 -4.04 9.17 -6.94
C PHE A 85 -4.42 10.36 -7.81
N ALA A 86 -3.61 10.64 -8.81
CA ALA A 86 -3.89 11.73 -9.75
C ALA A 86 -3.80 11.22 -11.17
N SER A 87 -4.89 11.42 -11.92
CA SER A 87 -4.94 11.04 -13.33
C SER A 87 -4.11 12.02 -14.15
N LYS A 88 -3.23 11.51 -15.00
CA LYS A 88 -2.37 12.27 -15.88
C LYS A 88 -2.52 11.73 -17.30
N GLY A 89 -3.72 11.91 -17.88
CA GLY A 89 -4.03 11.32 -19.18
C GLY A 89 -4.14 9.81 -19.10
N SER A 90 -3.31 9.10 -19.84
CA SER A 90 -3.29 7.63 -19.80
C SER A 90 -2.45 7.06 -18.67
N GLU A 91 -1.87 7.93 -17.85
CA GLU A 91 -1.03 7.54 -16.73
C GLU A 91 -1.64 7.97 -15.40
N THR A 92 -1.17 7.39 -14.31
CA THR A 92 -1.60 7.75 -12.97
C THR A 92 -0.40 8.02 -12.10
N GLU A 93 -0.40 9.15 -11.41
CA GLU A 93 0.59 9.42 -10.38
C GLU A 93 0.05 8.95 -9.03
N ILE A 94 0.83 8.15 -8.33
CA ILE A 94 0.56 7.78 -6.95
C ILE A 94 1.54 8.51 -6.06
N ASP A 95 1.00 9.24 -5.10
CA ASP A 95 1.78 9.93 -4.07
C ASP A 95 1.56 9.19 -2.76
N PHE A 96 2.57 8.45 -2.34
CA PHE A 96 2.51 7.62 -1.13
C PHE A 96 3.29 8.29 -0.02
N THR A 97 2.62 8.53 1.11
CA THR A 97 3.25 9.08 2.31
C THR A 97 3.01 8.13 3.48
N ALA A 98 4.08 7.79 4.18
CA ALA A 98 4.01 6.98 5.38
C ALA A 98 4.66 7.73 6.54
N SER A 99 3.93 7.83 7.65
CA SER A 99 4.44 8.40 8.90
C SER A 99 4.36 7.31 9.96
N VAL A 100 5.50 6.91 10.48
CA VAL A 100 5.55 5.78 11.41
C VAL A 100 6.33 6.14 12.65
N THR A 101 5.85 5.60 13.79
CA THR A 101 6.56 5.56 15.05
C THR A 101 7.03 4.13 15.19
N ALA A 102 8.34 3.90 15.07
CA ALA A 102 8.88 2.56 15.05
C ALA A 102 10.02 2.44 16.04
N GLU A 103 9.98 1.40 16.85
CA GLU A 103 11.12 1.03 17.67
C GLU A 103 12.18 0.37 16.80
N LYS A 104 11.72 -0.31 15.75
CA LYS A 104 12.57 -0.89 14.73
C LYS A 104 11.97 -0.57 13.38
N LEU A 105 12.81 -0.35 12.38
CA LEU A 105 12.36 -0.05 11.03
C LEU A 105 11.96 -1.32 10.28
N SER A 106 11.04 -2.08 10.86
CA SER A 106 10.57 -3.34 10.27
C SER A 106 9.77 -3.13 8.99
N ILE A 107 9.27 -1.93 8.76
CA ILE A 107 8.58 -1.61 7.50
C ILE A 107 9.53 -1.12 6.41
N ARG A 108 10.83 -1.06 6.70
CA ARG A 108 11.83 -0.68 5.74
C ARG A 108 11.76 -1.46 4.43
N PRO A 109 11.48 -2.78 4.45
CA PRO A 109 11.32 -3.55 3.21
C PRO A 109 10.14 -3.11 2.36
N ILE A 110 9.16 -2.45 2.97
CA ILE A 110 8.00 -1.89 2.25
C ILE A 110 8.34 -0.48 1.77
N GLY A 111 9.61 -0.14 1.80
CA GLY A 111 10.06 1.18 1.40
C GLY A 111 10.05 1.35 -0.11
N LYS A 112 10.66 2.42 -0.52
CA LYS A 112 10.60 2.95 -1.87
C LYS A 112 10.79 1.89 -2.96
N SER A 113 11.84 1.09 -2.86
CA SER A 113 12.16 0.17 -3.94
C SER A 113 11.12 -0.95 -4.10
N VAL A 114 10.63 -1.51 -3.00
CA VAL A 114 9.61 -2.55 -3.04
C VAL A 114 8.31 -1.98 -3.63
N PHE A 115 7.89 -0.81 -3.13
CA PHE A 115 6.67 -0.17 -3.63
C PHE A 115 6.77 0.12 -5.12
N GLU A 116 7.83 0.79 -5.55
CA GLU A 116 8.01 1.14 -6.97
C GLU A 116 8.02 -0.09 -7.87
N GLN A 117 8.82 -1.09 -7.51
CA GLN A 117 8.94 -2.29 -8.33
C GLN A 117 7.65 -3.08 -8.36
N THR A 118 7.01 -3.25 -7.22
CA THR A 118 5.82 -4.09 -7.11
C THR A 118 4.62 -3.44 -7.79
N TYR A 119 4.31 -2.20 -7.45
CA TYR A 119 3.14 -1.53 -7.99
C TYR A 119 3.30 -1.20 -9.47
N LEU A 120 4.47 -0.71 -9.87
CA LEU A 120 4.72 -0.40 -11.28
C LEU A 120 4.62 -1.64 -12.15
N LYS A 121 5.24 -2.73 -11.72
CA LYS A 121 5.23 -3.97 -12.48
C LYS A 121 3.81 -4.51 -12.63
N LYS A 122 3.04 -4.55 -11.54
CA LYS A 122 1.67 -5.07 -11.58
C LYS A 122 0.77 -4.20 -12.45
N ALA A 123 0.82 -2.90 -12.28
CA ALA A 123 -0.03 -1.99 -13.04
C ALA A 123 0.30 -2.02 -14.53
N GLN A 124 1.58 -2.15 -14.88
CA GLN A 124 1.99 -2.20 -16.28
C GLN A 124 1.64 -3.51 -16.97
N THR A 125 1.50 -4.60 -16.22
CA THR A 125 1.15 -5.90 -16.79
C THR A 125 -0.35 -6.12 -16.90
N GLN A 126 -1.13 -5.24 -16.34
CA GLN A 126 -2.58 -5.29 -16.43
C GLN A 126 -3.03 -4.75 -17.79
#